data_51ffd5bf928a821a69bdf9fce32f470f
#
_entry.id   51ffd5bf928a821a69bdf9fce32f470f
#
_cell.length_a   1.000
_cell.length_b   1.000
_cell.length_c   1.000
_cell.angle_alpha   90.00
_cell.angle_beta   90.00
_cell.angle_gamma   90.00
#
_symmetry.space_group_name_H-M   'P 1'
#
loop_
_entity.id
_entity.type
_entity.pdbx_description
1 polymer ?
#
loop_
_entity_poly.entity_id
_entity_poly.type
_entity_poly.pdbx_seq_one_letter_code
_entity_poly.pdbx_strand_id
1 'polypeptide(L)'
;SAASDVYKRQVIVSAEATGKILTLDVEEGTTLRAGQEIGVIDTVQLYLKKLQLEANVKSVEGQRPDILKQVAATKEQIVQAQRERDRVHNLLRVGAANQKQLDDAESLLEVLRKQLAAQNSTLQNSDQSLTWQSSSVGVQVAQIQDQLKKCHITSPLTGTVLAKYAEAGELAAPGTPLFKVADMEQVYLRAYITSEQLSEVKLGQKVTVYSDYGKEVRKEYPGVVTWISDSSEFTPKTILTKDERANLVYAVKVAVKNDGMLKIGMYGGVEFK
;
A
#
# COMPACT_ATOMS: atom_id res chain seq x y z
N SER A 1 -9.08 -41.53 16.75
CA SER A 1 -9.14 -40.11 17.15
C SER A 1 -7.70 -39.60 17.25
N ALA A 2 -7.36 -38.65 16.41
CA ALA A 2 -6.06 -38.02 16.45
C ALA A 2 -6.10 -36.83 17.42
N ALA A 3 -5.14 -36.70 18.32
CA ALA A 3 -4.96 -35.51 19.16
C ALA A 3 -4.47 -34.37 18.31
N SER A 4 -4.98 -33.18 18.55
CA SER A 4 -4.76 -32.07 17.65
C SER A 4 -4.81 -30.72 18.39
N ASP A 5 -4.07 -29.75 17.86
CA ASP A 5 -4.05 -28.40 18.35
C ASP A 5 -5.00 -27.50 17.56
N VAL A 6 -5.79 -26.70 18.26
CA VAL A 6 -6.60 -25.64 17.67
C VAL A 6 -5.71 -24.41 17.42
N TYR A 7 -5.63 -23.95 16.18
CA TYR A 7 -4.90 -22.73 15.82
C TYR A 7 -5.74 -21.80 14.92
N LYS A 8 -5.31 -20.58 14.78
CA LYS A 8 -6.00 -19.53 14.05
C LYS A 8 -5.03 -18.76 13.17
N ARG A 9 -5.60 -18.07 12.18
CA ARG A 9 -4.86 -17.02 11.50
C ARG A 9 -4.72 -15.84 12.46
N GLN A 10 -3.52 -15.60 12.94
CA GLN A 10 -3.18 -14.46 13.80
C GLN A 10 -2.13 -13.58 13.11
N VAL A 11 -2.25 -12.28 13.32
CA VAL A 11 -1.34 -11.27 12.78
C VAL A 11 -0.83 -10.42 13.93
N ILE A 12 0.50 -10.27 14.00
CA ILE A 12 1.12 -9.27 14.87
C ILE A 12 1.18 -7.98 14.08
N VAL A 13 0.47 -6.96 14.56
CA VAL A 13 0.51 -5.62 13.99
C VAL A 13 1.69 -4.89 14.61
N SER A 14 2.62 -4.47 13.77
CA SER A 14 3.82 -3.75 14.18
C SER A 14 3.78 -2.31 13.66
N ALA A 15 4.49 -1.41 14.33
CA ALA A 15 4.65 -0.04 13.88
C ALA A 15 5.34 0.00 12.51
N GLU A 16 4.88 0.89 11.63
CA GLU A 16 5.48 1.14 10.31
C GLU A 16 6.22 2.49 10.26
N ALA A 17 6.11 3.29 11.31
CA ALA A 17 6.72 4.61 11.44
C ALA A 17 7.51 4.73 12.73
N THR A 18 8.44 5.70 12.76
CA THR A 18 9.20 6.05 13.96
C THR A 18 8.56 7.26 14.64
N GLY A 19 8.35 7.18 15.94
CA GLY A 19 7.86 8.28 16.76
C GLY A 19 7.22 7.82 18.05
N LYS A 20 6.77 8.78 18.86
CA LYS A 20 6.03 8.51 20.08
C LYS A 20 4.60 8.07 19.73
N ILE A 21 4.15 6.99 20.33
CA ILE A 21 2.75 6.55 20.24
C ILE A 21 1.89 7.56 21.04
N LEU A 22 1.05 8.32 20.35
CA LEU A 22 0.17 9.29 20.98
C LEU A 22 -1.07 8.62 21.57
N THR A 23 -1.67 7.72 20.78
CA THR A 23 -2.84 6.93 21.18
C THR A 23 -2.68 5.50 20.69
N LEU A 24 -3.21 4.54 21.46
CA LEU A 24 -3.32 3.14 21.08
C LEU A 24 -4.54 2.55 21.81
N ASP A 25 -5.71 2.68 21.16
CA ASP A 25 -7.01 2.35 21.74
C ASP A 25 -7.37 0.89 21.47
N VAL A 26 -6.57 -0.01 22.00
CA VAL A 26 -6.81 -1.46 21.97
C VAL A 26 -6.66 -2.05 23.34
N GLU A 27 -7.55 -3.02 23.64
CA GLU A 27 -7.49 -3.84 24.84
C GLU A 27 -7.65 -5.31 24.43
N GLU A 28 -7.07 -6.21 25.21
CA GLU A 28 -7.21 -7.65 25.00
C GLU A 28 -8.68 -8.06 25.08
N GLY A 29 -9.12 -8.86 24.13
CA GLY A 29 -10.53 -9.24 23.99
C GLY A 29 -11.40 -8.30 23.16
N THR A 30 -10.92 -7.10 22.81
CA THR A 30 -11.66 -6.16 21.96
C THR A 30 -11.77 -6.69 20.53
N THR A 31 -12.95 -6.53 19.93
CA THR A 31 -13.18 -6.87 18.53
C THR A 31 -12.92 -5.65 17.65
N LEU A 32 -12.06 -5.79 16.66
CA LEU A 32 -11.69 -4.77 15.68
C LEU A 32 -12.23 -5.13 14.30
N ARG A 33 -12.45 -4.10 13.47
CA ARG A 33 -12.80 -4.25 12.04
C ARG A 33 -11.55 -4.01 11.18
N ALA A 34 -11.46 -4.69 10.05
CA ALA A 34 -10.42 -4.42 9.07
C ALA A 34 -10.43 -2.95 8.64
N GLY A 35 -9.25 -2.30 8.65
CA GLY A 35 -9.10 -0.87 8.35
C GLY A 35 -9.51 0.09 9.48
N GLN A 36 -9.99 -0.41 10.61
CA GLN A 36 -10.31 0.44 11.77
C GLN A 36 -9.02 1.07 12.31
N GLU A 37 -9.00 2.40 12.43
CA GLU A 37 -7.94 3.14 13.08
C GLU A 37 -8.05 2.99 14.59
N ILE A 38 -6.95 2.66 15.23
CA ILE A 38 -6.87 2.31 16.65
C ILE A 38 -5.76 3.04 17.39
N GLY A 39 -4.96 3.81 16.67
CA GLY A 39 -3.91 4.58 17.28
C GLY A 39 -3.15 5.44 16.28
N VAL A 40 -2.35 6.32 16.82
CA VAL A 40 -1.57 7.28 16.04
C VAL A 40 -0.17 7.44 16.66
N ILE A 41 0.85 7.40 15.81
CA ILE A 41 2.22 7.81 16.11
C ILE A 41 2.37 9.29 15.77
N ASP A 42 3.20 10.03 16.52
CA ASP A 42 3.37 11.47 16.34
C ASP A 42 3.70 11.85 14.89
N THR A 43 2.89 12.73 14.32
CA THR A 43 2.94 13.17 12.92
C THR A 43 3.46 14.58 12.73
N VAL A 44 3.71 15.35 13.80
CA VAL A 44 3.96 16.80 13.74
C VAL A 44 5.12 17.13 12.81
N GLN A 45 6.26 16.46 12.95
CA GLN A 45 7.44 16.75 12.13
C GLN A 45 7.24 16.39 10.65
N LEU A 46 6.56 15.28 10.37
CA LEU A 46 6.23 14.87 9.01
C LEU A 46 5.25 15.84 8.36
N TYR A 47 4.25 16.30 9.11
CA TYR A 47 3.29 17.28 8.63
C TYR A 47 3.94 18.61 8.29
N LEU A 48 4.80 19.14 9.16
CA LEU A 48 5.57 20.37 8.90
C LEU A 48 6.46 20.24 7.67
N LYS A 49 7.13 19.10 7.51
CA LYS A 49 7.94 18.83 6.32
C LYS A 49 7.10 18.76 5.04
N LYS A 50 5.90 18.17 5.11
CA LYS A 50 4.93 18.19 4.00
C LYS A 50 4.61 19.63 3.58
N LEU A 51 4.25 20.49 4.54
CA LEU A 51 3.93 21.89 4.26
C LEU A 51 5.11 22.64 3.61
N GLN A 52 6.33 22.39 4.09
CA GLN A 52 7.54 22.98 3.50
C GLN A 52 7.72 22.55 2.03
N LEU A 53 7.55 21.27 1.73
CA LEU A 53 7.68 20.77 0.36
C LEU A 53 6.55 21.28 -0.55
N GLU A 54 5.33 21.39 -0.06
CA GLU A 54 4.21 21.99 -0.79
C GLU A 54 4.45 23.47 -1.11
N ALA A 55 5.04 24.21 -0.18
CA ALA A 55 5.48 25.59 -0.43
C ALA A 55 6.58 25.67 -1.50
N ASN A 56 7.52 24.72 -1.51
CA ASN A 56 8.55 24.62 -2.54
C ASN A 56 7.95 24.35 -3.92
N VAL A 57 6.95 23.46 -4.04
CA VAL A 57 6.22 23.23 -5.29
C VAL A 57 5.63 24.52 -5.80
N LYS A 58 4.91 25.28 -4.97
CA LYS A 58 4.32 26.56 -5.34
C LYS A 58 5.37 27.59 -5.76
N SER A 59 6.52 27.62 -5.09
CA SER A 59 7.63 28.52 -5.43
C SER A 59 8.19 28.21 -6.82
N VAL A 60 8.41 26.93 -7.15
CA VAL A 60 8.88 26.50 -8.46
C VAL A 60 7.84 26.81 -9.56
N GLU A 61 6.57 26.52 -9.28
CA GLU A 61 5.48 26.85 -10.22
C GLU A 61 5.35 28.36 -10.47
N GLY A 62 5.55 29.17 -9.44
CA GLY A 62 5.55 30.64 -9.57
C GLY A 62 6.69 31.23 -10.43
N GLN A 63 7.74 30.44 -10.67
CA GLN A 63 8.87 30.82 -11.54
C GLN A 63 8.62 30.51 -13.02
N ARG A 64 7.55 29.79 -13.35
CA ARG A 64 7.24 29.44 -14.74
C ARG A 64 6.98 30.68 -15.57
N PRO A 65 7.58 30.80 -16.77
CA PRO A 65 7.43 31.94 -17.61
C PRO A 65 6.02 32.04 -18.21
N ASP A 66 5.48 33.28 -18.25
CA ASP A 66 4.33 33.58 -19.09
C ASP A 66 4.82 33.79 -20.53
N ILE A 67 4.89 32.72 -21.29
CA ILE A 67 5.43 32.70 -22.65
C ILE A 67 4.69 33.71 -23.54
N LEU A 68 3.36 33.78 -23.45
CA LEU A 68 2.55 34.65 -24.28
C LEU A 68 2.91 36.15 -24.06
N LYS A 69 3.09 36.55 -22.81
CA LYS A 69 3.49 37.92 -22.49
C LYS A 69 4.92 38.24 -22.90
N GLN A 70 5.84 37.27 -22.69
CA GLN A 70 7.25 37.48 -23.00
C GLN A 70 7.54 37.60 -24.50
N VAL A 71 6.75 36.95 -25.36
CA VAL A 71 6.91 37.03 -26.82
C VAL A 71 6.02 38.08 -27.48
N ALA A 72 5.12 38.73 -26.76
CA ALA A 72 4.13 39.65 -27.31
C ALA A 72 4.78 40.80 -28.11
N ALA A 73 5.85 41.42 -27.58
CA ALA A 73 6.55 42.50 -28.27
C ALA A 73 7.19 42.04 -29.61
N THR A 74 7.83 40.88 -29.61
CA THR A 74 8.41 40.32 -30.85
C THR A 74 7.34 40.00 -31.88
N LYS A 75 6.20 39.46 -31.46
CA LYS A 75 5.06 39.21 -32.35
C LYS A 75 4.52 40.50 -32.95
N GLU A 76 4.42 41.58 -32.18
CA GLU A 76 4.01 42.89 -32.71
C GLU A 76 5.00 43.43 -33.71
N GLN A 77 6.31 43.31 -33.44
CA GLN A 77 7.36 43.69 -34.40
C GLN A 77 7.23 42.91 -35.72
N ILE A 78 6.93 41.63 -35.66
CA ILE A 78 6.69 40.80 -36.85
C ILE A 78 5.49 41.32 -37.64
N VAL A 79 4.38 41.66 -36.95
CA VAL A 79 3.19 42.21 -37.61
C VAL A 79 3.52 43.51 -38.36
N GLN A 80 4.30 44.39 -37.73
CA GLN A 80 4.74 45.66 -38.36
C GLN A 80 5.69 45.42 -39.53
N ALA A 81 6.67 44.52 -39.39
CA ALA A 81 7.59 44.14 -40.48
C ALA A 81 6.86 43.50 -41.65
N GLN A 82 5.83 42.66 -41.37
CA GLN A 82 4.99 42.07 -42.39
C GLN A 82 4.23 43.13 -43.19
N ARG A 83 3.61 44.11 -42.53
CA ARG A 83 2.93 45.21 -43.18
C ARG A 83 3.87 46.04 -44.03
N GLU A 84 5.07 46.32 -43.53
CA GLU A 84 6.11 47.04 -44.28
C GLU A 84 6.57 46.28 -45.51
N ARG A 85 6.84 44.99 -45.40
CA ARG A 85 7.20 44.13 -46.54
C ARG A 85 6.10 44.18 -47.60
N ASP A 86 4.84 44.04 -47.21
CA ASP A 86 3.69 44.05 -48.11
C ASP A 86 3.53 45.41 -48.78
N ARG A 87 3.78 46.53 -48.07
CA ARG A 87 3.79 47.88 -48.62
C ARG A 87 4.87 48.04 -49.67
N VAL A 88 6.13 47.68 -49.37
CA VAL A 88 7.27 47.78 -50.31
C VAL A 88 7.04 46.88 -51.54
N HIS A 89 6.51 45.67 -51.36
CA HIS A 89 6.17 44.80 -52.48
C HIS A 89 5.13 45.42 -53.43
N ASN A 90 4.09 46.08 -52.91
CA ASN A 90 3.10 46.77 -53.72
C ASN A 90 3.70 48.01 -54.44
N LEU A 91 4.56 48.74 -53.76
CA LEU A 91 5.29 49.90 -54.38
C LEU A 91 6.23 49.44 -55.50
N LEU A 92 6.91 48.32 -55.35
CA LEU A 92 7.77 47.76 -56.38
C LEU A 92 6.98 47.39 -57.63
N ARG A 93 5.75 46.86 -57.51
CA ARG A 93 4.88 46.49 -58.62
C ARG A 93 4.51 47.72 -59.49
N VAL A 94 4.42 48.90 -58.92
CA VAL A 94 4.11 50.13 -59.65
C VAL A 94 5.36 50.99 -59.92
N GLY A 95 6.56 50.47 -59.73
CA GLY A 95 7.82 51.14 -59.99
C GLY A 95 8.20 52.24 -59.03
N ALA A 96 7.54 52.29 -57.86
CA ALA A 96 7.80 53.30 -56.79
C ALA A 96 8.73 52.81 -55.67
N ALA A 97 9.29 51.59 -55.78
CA ALA A 97 10.38 51.04 -54.95
C ALA A 97 11.32 50.23 -55.80
N ASN A 98 12.49 49.83 -55.26
CA ASN A 98 13.45 48.97 -55.89
C ASN A 98 13.58 47.61 -55.23
N GLN A 99 14.20 46.63 -55.90
CA GLN A 99 14.34 45.23 -55.43
C GLN A 99 15.09 45.20 -54.10
N LYS A 100 16.14 46.03 -53.92
CA LYS A 100 16.90 46.05 -52.68
C LYS A 100 16.04 46.38 -51.45
N GLN A 101 15.10 47.33 -51.61
CA GLN A 101 14.20 47.72 -50.51
C GLN A 101 13.26 46.54 -50.14
N LEU A 102 12.82 45.75 -51.11
CA LEU A 102 12.04 44.54 -50.82
C LEU A 102 12.88 43.48 -50.09
N ASP A 103 14.09 43.20 -50.61
CA ASP A 103 15.01 42.24 -50.02
C ASP A 103 15.37 42.62 -48.58
N ASP A 104 15.60 43.90 -48.28
CA ASP A 104 15.85 44.43 -46.93
C ASP A 104 14.66 44.20 -46.02
N ALA A 105 13.42 44.44 -46.48
CA ALA A 105 12.19 44.21 -45.70
C ALA A 105 11.92 42.73 -45.45
N GLU A 106 12.17 41.87 -46.45
CA GLU A 106 12.03 40.41 -46.30
C GLU A 106 13.08 39.86 -45.33
N SER A 107 14.32 40.34 -45.38
CA SER A 107 15.40 39.92 -44.50
C SER A 107 15.10 40.29 -43.06
N LEU A 108 14.58 41.52 -42.79
CA LEU A 108 14.15 41.93 -41.45
C LEU A 108 13.04 41.01 -40.90
N LEU A 109 12.05 40.74 -41.71
CA LEU A 109 10.94 39.86 -41.32
C LEU A 109 11.44 38.45 -40.96
N GLU A 110 12.35 37.90 -41.75
CA GLU A 110 12.95 36.58 -41.51
C GLU A 110 13.77 36.56 -40.21
N VAL A 111 14.58 37.59 -39.94
CA VAL A 111 15.34 37.73 -38.70
C VAL A 111 14.41 37.75 -37.48
N LEU A 112 13.33 38.52 -37.53
CA LEU A 112 12.35 38.60 -36.42
C LEU A 112 11.63 37.27 -36.19
N ARG A 113 11.28 36.54 -37.27
CA ARG A 113 10.68 35.20 -37.16
C ARG A 113 11.65 34.21 -36.50
N LYS A 114 12.92 34.22 -36.89
CA LYS A 114 13.97 33.39 -36.26
C LYS A 114 14.18 33.75 -34.79
N GLN A 115 14.15 35.05 -34.47
CA GLN A 115 14.25 35.55 -33.09
C GLN A 115 13.07 35.03 -32.24
N LEU A 116 11.84 35.13 -32.76
CA LEU A 116 10.66 34.59 -32.07
C LEU A 116 10.77 33.08 -31.84
N ALA A 117 11.24 32.32 -32.85
CA ALA A 117 11.44 30.88 -32.72
C ALA A 117 12.47 30.54 -31.61
N ALA A 118 13.59 31.27 -31.58
CA ALA A 118 14.62 31.11 -30.55
C ALA A 118 14.09 31.45 -29.14
N GLN A 119 13.34 32.56 -29.00
CA GLN A 119 12.70 32.94 -27.73
C GLN A 119 11.73 31.88 -27.27
N ASN A 120 10.84 31.39 -28.13
CA ASN A 120 9.89 30.34 -27.81
C ASN A 120 10.59 29.06 -27.33
N SER A 121 11.66 28.66 -28.05
CA SER A 121 12.44 27.48 -27.69
C SER A 121 13.05 27.61 -26.29
N THR A 122 13.68 28.76 -26.01
CA THR A 122 14.29 29.02 -24.69
C THR A 122 13.26 29.02 -23.57
N LEU A 123 12.11 29.68 -23.78
CA LEU A 123 11.05 29.76 -22.79
C LEU A 123 10.37 28.43 -22.56
N GLN A 124 10.14 27.64 -23.63
CA GLN A 124 9.58 26.29 -23.51
C GLN A 124 10.53 25.36 -22.77
N ASN A 125 11.84 25.41 -23.04
CA ASN A 125 12.82 24.61 -22.33
C ASN A 125 12.89 24.98 -20.85
N SER A 126 12.80 26.28 -20.51
CA SER A 126 12.74 26.75 -19.13
C SER A 126 11.48 26.26 -18.44
N ASP A 127 10.30 26.39 -19.08
CA ASP A 127 9.03 25.92 -18.55
C ASP A 127 9.04 24.40 -18.32
N GLN A 128 9.58 23.65 -19.27
CA GLN A 128 9.73 22.20 -19.16
C GLN A 128 10.64 21.79 -17.99
N SER A 129 11.77 22.49 -17.82
CA SER A 129 12.70 22.24 -16.72
C SER A 129 12.04 22.49 -15.37
N LEU A 130 11.32 23.60 -15.23
CA LEU A 130 10.59 23.92 -14.00
C LEU A 130 9.43 22.96 -13.72
N THR A 131 8.77 22.45 -14.77
CA THR A 131 7.76 21.42 -14.66
C THR A 131 8.35 20.13 -14.09
N TRP A 132 9.50 19.69 -14.57
CA TRP A 132 10.17 18.50 -14.04
C TRP A 132 10.64 18.71 -12.60
N GLN A 133 11.16 19.90 -12.28
CA GLN A 133 11.55 20.24 -10.92
C GLN A 133 10.36 20.23 -9.96
N SER A 134 9.22 20.82 -10.35
CA SER A 134 7.97 20.77 -9.58
C SER A 134 7.50 19.33 -9.38
N SER A 135 7.52 18.48 -10.43
CA SER A 135 7.17 17.07 -10.34
C SER A 135 8.07 16.30 -9.38
N SER A 136 9.39 16.57 -9.40
CA SER A 136 10.34 15.93 -8.48
C SER A 136 10.04 16.27 -7.01
N VAL A 137 9.74 17.52 -6.71
CA VAL A 137 9.32 17.92 -5.35
C VAL A 137 7.96 17.32 -5.02
N GLY A 138 7.04 17.22 -5.99
CA GLY A 138 5.74 16.56 -5.83
C GLY A 138 5.86 15.09 -5.42
N VAL A 139 6.84 14.35 -5.96
CA VAL A 139 7.14 12.99 -5.52
C VAL A 139 7.60 12.95 -4.05
N GLN A 140 8.40 13.91 -3.62
CA GLN A 140 8.81 14.02 -2.21
C GLN A 140 7.61 14.29 -1.29
N VAL A 141 6.65 15.12 -1.73
CA VAL A 141 5.37 15.32 -1.01
C VAL A 141 4.62 13.99 -0.88
N ALA A 142 4.52 13.22 -1.96
CA ALA A 142 3.85 11.91 -1.94
C ALA A 142 4.53 10.92 -0.99
N GLN A 143 5.87 10.91 -0.91
CA GLN A 143 6.62 10.09 0.04
C GLN A 143 6.30 10.46 1.50
N ILE A 144 6.23 11.76 1.81
CA ILE A 144 5.85 12.21 3.16
C ILE A 144 4.39 11.86 3.47
N GLN A 145 3.49 11.95 2.49
CA GLN A 145 2.09 11.53 2.66
C GLN A 145 1.98 10.02 2.97
N ASP A 146 2.79 9.18 2.33
CA ASP A 146 2.85 7.75 2.63
C ASP A 146 3.36 7.51 4.07
N GLN A 147 4.41 8.22 4.48
CA GLN A 147 4.92 8.16 5.86
C GLN A 147 3.87 8.60 6.88
N LEU A 148 3.10 9.65 6.59
CA LEU A 148 1.99 10.11 7.44
C LEU A 148 0.89 9.03 7.57
N LYS A 149 0.55 8.35 6.48
CA LYS A 149 -0.40 7.22 6.54
C LYS A 149 0.10 6.10 7.45
N LYS A 150 1.39 5.79 7.40
CA LYS A 150 2.03 4.76 8.24
C LYS A 150 2.08 5.11 9.72
N CYS A 151 1.90 6.39 10.07
CA CYS A 151 1.72 6.80 11.47
C CYS A 151 0.34 6.44 12.04
N HIS A 152 -0.65 6.20 11.20
CA HIS A 152 -1.98 5.75 11.62
C HIS A 152 -1.99 4.22 11.76
N ILE A 153 -2.22 3.76 12.97
CA ILE A 153 -2.22 2.34 13.31
C ILE A 153 -3.61 1.79 13.04
N THR A 154 -3.72 0.83 12.12
CA THR A 154 -5.01 0.23 11.72
C THR A 154 -4.98 -1.28 11.88
N SER A 155 -6.15 -1.88 12.08
CA SER A 155 -6.29 -3.33 12.08
C SER A 155 -6.27 -3.89 10.66
N PRO A 156 -5.40 -4.88 10.34
CA PRO A 156 -5.33 -5.48 9.00
C PRO A 156 -6.48 -6.44 8.72
N LEU A 157 -7.21 -6.89 9.74
CA LEU A 157 -8.30 -7.84 9.61
C LEU A 157 -9.41 -7.56 10.66
N THR A 158 -10.59 -8.07 10.39
CA THR A 158 -11.66 -8.15 11.39
C THR A 158 -11.38 -9.31 12.32
N GLY A 159 -11.29 -9.04 13.62
CA GLY A 159 -10.95 -10.08 14.59
C GLY A 159 -10.87 -9.56 16.01
N THR A 160 -10.42 -10.41 16.91
CA THR A 160 -10.27 -10.09 18.35
C THR A 160 -8.80 -9.88 18.68
N VAL A 161 -8.52 -8.87 19.50
CA VAL A 161 -7.19 -8.61 20.04
C VAL A 161 -6.83 -9.71 21.06
N LEU A 162 -5.72 -10.39 20.83
CA LEU A 162 -5.25 -11.47 21.69
C LEU A 162 -4.21 -11.02 22.70
N ALA A 163 -3.39 -10.04 22.34
CA ALA A 163 -2.35 -9.49 23.19
C ALA A 163 -2.03 -8.05 22.79
N LYS A 164 -1.72 -7.22 23.76
CA LYS A 164 -1.21 -5.86 23.60
C LYS A 164 0.27 -5.85 24.00
N TYR A 165 1.13 -5.26 23.16
CA TYR A 165 2.58 -5.26 23.38
C TYR A 165 3.17 -3.87 23.64
N ALA A 166 2.42 -2.80 23.34
CA ALA A 166 2.86 -1.43 23.47
C ALA A 166 1.77 -0.55 24.09
N GLU A 167 2.18 0.56 24.71
CA GLU A 167 1.31 1.53 25.32
C GLU A 167 1.46 2.93 24.73
N ALA A 168 0.42 3.75 24.84
CA ALA A 168 0.51 5.16 24.53
C ALA A 168 1.60 5.82 25.40
N GLY A 169 2.42 6.66 24.79
CA GLY A 169 3.58 7.30 25.42
C GLY A 169 4.91 6.62 25.12
N GLU A 170 4.92 5.38 24.67
CA GLU A 170 6.16 4.69 24.28
C GLU A 170 6.68 5.16 22.92
N LEU A 171 7.98 4.97 22.70
CA LEU A 171 8.62 5.23 21.41
C LEU A 171 8.56 3.99 20.54
N ALA A 172 8.00 4.13 19.34
CA ALA A 172 7.95 3.07 18.34
C ALA A 172 8.96 3.31 17.21
N ALA A 173 9.42 2.22 16.62
CA ALA A 173 10.20 2.19 15.39
C ALA A 173 9.59 1.13 14.44
N PRO A 174 9.87 1.17 13.13
CA PRO A 174 9.41 0.14 12.21
C PRO A 174 9.77 -1.27 12.69
N GLY A 175 8.76 -2.15 12.76
CA GLY A 175 8.91 -3.50 13.28
C GLY A 175 8.61 -3.67 14.76
N THR A 176 8.44 -2.60 15.55
CA THR A 176 8.01 -2.70 16.95
C THR A 176 6.61 -3.31 17.04
N PRO A 177 6.41 -4.47 17.69
CA PRO A 177 5.11 -5.08 17.82
C PRO A 177 4.19 -4.22 18.71
N LEU A 178 2.97 -4.00 18.26
CA LEU A 178 1.98 -3.17 18.95
C LEU A 178 0.89 -4.03 19.60
N PHE A 179 0.29 -4.92 18.84
CA PHE A 179 -0.72 -5.85 19.33
C PHE A 179 -0.85 -7.06 18.40
N LYS A 180 -1.53 -8.08 18.87
CA LYS A 180 -1.85 -9.29 18.11
C LYS A 180 -3.36 -9.38 17.92
N VAL A 181 -3.81 -9.57 16.68
CA VAL A 181 -5.22 -9.75 16.32
C VAL A 181 -5.42 -11.06 15.59
N ALA A 182 -6.53 -11.74 15.84
CA ALA A 182 -6.88 -12.99 15.16
C ALA A 182 -8.34 -13.01 14.75
N ASP A 183 -8.59 -13.58 13.58
CA ASP A 183 -9.95 -13.93 13.17
C ASP A 183 -10.44 -15.08 14.06
N MET A 184 -11.49 -14.82 14.85
CA MET A 184 -12.05 -15.74 15.81
C MET A 184 -13.24 -16.52 15.28
N GLU A 185 -13.79 -16.16 14.12
CA GLU A 185 -14.97 -16.83 13.56
C GLU A 185 -14.64 -18.23 13.04
N GLN A 186 -13.45 -18.39 12.47
CA GLN A 186 -12.99 -19.66 11.95
C GLN A 186 -11.70 -20.09 12.63
N VAL A 187 -11.70 -21.30 13.17
CA VAL A 187 -10.53 -21.93 13.76
C VAL A 187 -10.15 -23.16 12.94
N TYR A 188 -8.89 -23.53 13.00
CA TYR A 188 -8.38 -24.72 12.34
C TYR A 188 -7.89 -25.70 13.38
N LEU A 189 -8.34 -26.93 13.24
CA LEU A 189 -7.82 -28.05 13.99
C LEU A 189 -6.77 -28.75 13.14
N ARG A 190 -5.56 -28.93 13.67
CA ARG A 190 -4.51 -29.75 13.04
C ARG A 190 -4.58 -31.14 13.64
N ALA A 191 -5.06 -32.07 12.87
CA ALA A 191 -5.16 -33.47 13.24
C ALA A 191 -4.07 -34.30 12.55
N TYR A 192 -3.73 -35.43 13.13
CA TYR A 192 -2.76 -36.38 12.56
C TYR A 192 -3.45 -37.71 12.28
N ILE A 193 -3.30 -38.21 11.07
CA ILE A 193 -3.88 -39.47 10.60
C ILE A 193 -2.79 -40.45 10.17
N THR A 194 -3.05 -41.74 10.28
CA THR A 194 -2.15 -42.79 9.80
C THR A 194 -2.23 -42.95 8.29
N SER A 195 -1.26 -43.67 7.70
CA SER A 195 -1.28 -44.00 6.27
C SER A 195 -2.53 -44.79 5.83
N GLU A 196 -3.10 -45.62 6.70
CA GLU A 196 -4.34 -46.33 6.44
C GLU A 196 -5.52 -45.35 6.34
N GLN A 197 -5.64 -44.44 7.29
CA GLN A 197 -6.70 -43.45 7.31
C GLN A 197 -6.58 -42.44 6.17
N LEU A 198 -5.37 -42.19 5.64
CA LEU A 198 -5.14 -41.28 4.52
C LEU A 198 -5.94 -41.67 3.26
N SER A 199 -6.16 -43.01 3.04
CA SER A 199 -6.93 -43.50 1.90
C SER A 199 -8.42 -43.15 1.97
N GLU A 200 -8.94 -42.89 3.17
CA GLU A 200 -10.35 -42.63 3.44
C GLU A 200 -10.67 -41.13 3.56
N VAL A 201 -9.65 -40.26 3.74
CA VAL A 201 -9.83 -38.85 3.97
C VAL A 201 -9.66 -38.07 2.67
N LYS A 202 -10.62 -37.17 2.36
CA LYS A 202 -10.64 -36.34 1.15
C LYS A 202 -10.74 -34.87 1.47
N LEU A 203 -10.17 -34.06 0.61
CA LEU A 203 -10.38 -32.60 0.67
C LEU A 203 -11.86 -32.27 0.50
N GLY A 204 -12.37 -31.36 1.34
CA GLY A 204 -13.78 -30.96 1.36
C GLY A 204 -14.69 -31.93 2.12
N GLN A 205 -14.17 -33.04 2.66
CA GLN A 205 -14.94 -33.97 3.47
C GLN A 205 -15.47 -33.32 4.73
N LYS A 206 -16.74 -33.53 5.02
CA LYS A 206 -17.37 -33.13 6.28
C LYS A 206 -16.99 -34.14 7.39
N VAL A 207 -16.58 -33.60 8.52
CA VAL A 207 -16.11 -34.37 9.67
C VAL A 207 -16.72 -33.83 10.95
N THR A 208 -16.74 -34.63 12.00
CA THR A 208 -17.14 -34.17 13.33
C THR A 208 -15.88 -33.91 14.17
N VAL A 209 -15.80 -32.71 14.72
CA VAL A 209 -14.73 -32.31 15.62
C VAL A 209 -15.23 -32.29 17.04
N TYR A 210 -14.49 -32.85 17.95
CA TYR A 210 -14.76 -32.88 19.37
C TYR A 210 -13.78 -32.01 20.10
N SER A 211 -14.26 -31.07 20.89
CA SER A 211 -13.42 -30.30 21.80
C SER A 211 -13.26 -31.01 23.14
N ASP A 212 -12.05 -31.00 23.69
CA ASP A 212 -11.76 -31.56 25.00
C ASP A 212 -11.70 -30.42 26.02
N TYR A 213 -12.72 -30.33 26.86
CA TYR A 213 -12.80 -29.35 27.97
C TYR A 213 -12.32 -29.93 29.30
N GLY A 214 -11.70 -31.12 29.29
CA GLY A 214 -11.38 -31.84 30.53
C GLY A 214 -12.62 -32.29 31.28
N LYS A 215 -12.65 -33.56 31.72
CA LYS A 215 -13.81 -34.23 32.34
C LYS A 215 -15.04 -34.37 31.42
N GLU A 216 -15.15 -35.50 30.74
CA GLU A 216 -16.35 -36.07 30.08
C GLU A 216 -17.25 -35.17 29.22
N VAL A 217 -17.08 -33.85 29.23
CA VAL A 217 -17.89 -32.91 28.43
C VAL A 217 -17.21 -32.71 27.06
N ARG A 218 -17.64 -33.47 26.07
CA ARG A 218 -17.24 -33.27 24.66
C ARG A 218 -18.34 -32.51 23.95
N LYS A 219 -17.98 -31.38 23.34
CA LYS A 219 -18.88 -30.65 22.45
C LYS A 219 -18.50 -30.97 21.00
N GLU A 220 -19.52 -31.24 20.20
CA GLU A 220 -19.36 -31.57 18.79
C GLU A 220 -19.45 -30.30 17.93
N TYR A 221 -18.60 -30.18 16.94
CA TYR A 221 -18.59 -29.11 15.95
C TYR A 221 -18.52 -29.75 14.55
N PRO A 222 -19.32 -29.24 13.60
CA PRO A 222 -19.14 -29.60 12.20
C PRO A 222 -17.84 -29.01 11.68
N GLY A 223 -17.02 -29.83 11.05
CA GLY A 223 -15.76 -29.43 10.43
C GLY A 223 -15.68 -29.82 8.97
N VAL A 224 -14.77 -29.19 8.23
CA VAL A 224 -14.48 -29.52 6.84
C VAL A 224 -12.97 -29.66 6.67
N VAL A 225 -12.52 -30.73 6.02
CA VAL A 225 -11.11 -30.97 5.70
C VAL A 225 -10.68 -29.97 4.63
N THR A 226 -9.73 -29.07 4.96
CA THR A 226 -9.26 -28.01 4.06
C THR A 226 -7.88 -28.25 3.50
N TRP A 227 -7.09 -29.13 4.12
CA TRP A 227 -5.75 -29.45 3.69
C TRP A 227 -5.29 -30.80 4.25
N ILE A 228 -4.52 -31.51 3.45
CA ILE A 228 -3.87 -32.78 3.81
C ILE A 228 -2.39 -32.62 3.44
N SER A 229 -1.48 -33.01 4.33
CA SER A 229 -0.03 -32.92 4.07
C SER A 229 0.39 -33.91 2.98
N ASP A 230 1.24 -33.43 2.06
CA ASP A 230 1.88 -34.26 1.03
C ASP A 230 3.07 -35.06 1.55
N SER A 231 3.52 -34.76 2.77
CA SER A 231 4.64 -35.46 3.42
C SER A 231 4.27 -35.95 4.79
N SER A 232 4.84 -37.13 5.15
CA SER A 232 4.69 -37.68 6.48
C SER A 232 5.51 -36.89 7.50
N GLU A 233 4.97 -36.76 8.71
CA GLU A 233 5.64 -36.19 9.88
C GLU A 233 5.83 -37.31 10.95
N PHE A 234 6.85 -37.14 11.81
CA PHE A 234 6.93 -37.98 13.01
C PHE A 234 5.90 -37.51 14.03
N THR A 235 5.27 -38.42 14.71
CA THR A 235 4.29 -38.09 15.75
C THR A 235 4.88 -37.16 16.78
N PRO A 236 4.25 -35.99 17.04
CA PRO A 236 4.73 -35.05 18.08
C PRO A 236 4.83 -35.77 19.44
N LYS A 237 5.86 -35.47 20.22
CA LYS A 237 6.17 -36.09 21.51
C LYS A 237 5.06 -35.99 22.59
N THR A 238 4.04 -35.23 22.34
CA THR A 238 2.86 -35.00 23.21
C THR A 238 1.80 -36.04 23.12
N ILE A 239 1.91 -37.05 22.21
CA ILE A 239 0.95 -38.14 22.10
C ILE A 239 1.34 -39.29 23.06
N LEU A 240 0.45 -39.65 23.97
CA LEU A 240 0.73 -40.43 25.18
C LEU A 240 0.61 -41.93 25.04
N THR A 241 0.36 -42.50 23.85
CA THR A 241 0.24 -43.95 23.68
C THR A 241 1.52 -44.57 23.11
N LYS A 242 1.92 -45.74 23.67
CA LYS A 242 3.19 -46.41 23.30
C LYS A 242 3.23 -46.88 21.85
N ASP A 243 2.08 -47.26 21.28
CA ASP A 243 1.96 -47.81 19.94
C ASP A 243 1.97 -46.79 18.82
N GLU A 244 1.65 -45.52 19.13
CA GLU A 244 1.59 -44.41 18.14
C GLU A 244 2.92 -43.68 17.95
N ARG A 245 3.92 -43.91 18.80
CA ARG A 245 5.22 -43.23 18.77
C ARG A 245 6.13 -43.63 17.60
N ALA A 246 5.85 -44.71 16.93
CA ALA A 246 6.72 -45.27 15.89
C ALA A 246 6.15 -45.13 14.47
N ASN A 247 4.93 -44.60 14.29
CA ASN A 247 4.26 -44.56 13.00
C ASN A 247 4.39 -43.15 12.36
N LEU A 248 4.68 -43.14 11.06
CA LEU A 248 4.56 -41.96 10.23
C LEU A 248 3.11 -41.54 10.15
N VAL A 249 2.85 -40.26 10.39
CA VAL A 249 1.52 -39.67 10.36
C VAL A 249 1.46 -38.52 9.35
N TYR A 250 0.29 -38.23 8.84
CA TYR A 250 0.03 -37.13 7.93
C TYR A 250 -0.80 -36.07 8.65
N ALA A 251 -0.39 -34.82 8.55
CA ALA A 251 -1.13 -33.72 9.14
C ALA A 251 -2.34 -33.39 8.25
N VAL A 252 -3.49 -33.16 8.88
CA VAL A 252 -4.73 -32.75 8.24
C VAL A 252 -5.23 -31.47 8.92
N LYS A 253 -5.66 -30.48 8.14
CA LYS A 253 -6.30 -29.27 8.65
C LYS A 253 -7.80 -29.34 8.46
N VAL A 254 -8.53 -29.16 9.54
CA VAL A 254 -9.98 -29.15 9.56
C VAL A 254 -10.44 -27.74 9.97
N ALA A 255 -11.19 -27.09 9.08
CA ALA A 255 -11.81 -25.79 9.39
C ALA A 255 -13.08 -26.02 10.22
N VAL A 256 -13.22 -25.28 11.31
CA VAL A 256 -14.35 -25.35 12.23
C VAL A 256 -14.87 -23.92 12.48
N LYS A 257 -16.18 -23.74 12.39
CA LYS A 257 -16.80 -22.49 12.78
C LYS A 257 -16.81 -22.38 14.31
N ASN A 258 -16.20 -21.32 14.85
CA ASN A 258 -16.12 -21.11 16.28
C ASN A 258 -17.39 -20.42 16.80
N ASP A 259 -17.90 -20.92 17.90
CA ASP A 259 -19.00 -20.34 18.68
C ASP A 259 -18.52 -19.48 19.86
N GLY A 260 -17.21 -19.17 19.92
CA GLY A 260 -16.55 -18.44 21.00
C GLY A 260 -15.97 -19.33 22.10
N MET A 261 -16.29 -20.61 22.09
CA MET A 261 -15.83 -21.58 23.11
C MET A 261 -14.48 -22.22 22.76
N LEU A 262 -14.15 -22.31 21.47
CA LEU A 262 -12.87 -22.88 21.04
C LEU A 262 -11.75 -21.84 21.24
N LYS A 263 -10.71 -22.25 21.96
CA LYS A 263 -9.52 -21.42 22.25
C LYS A 263 -8.29 -22.00 21.61
N ILE A 264 -7.30 -21.15 21.36
CA ILE A 264 -5.99 -21.58 20.84
C ILE A 264 -5.30 -22.46 21.88
N GLY A 265 -4.68 -23.56 21.42
CA GLY A 265 -3.99 -24.51 22.28
C GLY A 265 -4.90 -25.50 22.98
N MET A 266 -6.20 -25.51 22.67
CA MET A 266 -7.10 -26.59 23.13
C MET A 266 -6.84 -27.86 22.35
N TYR A 267 -6.93 -28.98 23.03
CA TYR A 267 -6.91 -30.28 22.41
C TYR A 267 -8.31 -30.69 21.90
N GLY A 268 -8.33 -31.39 20.80
CA GLY A 268 -9.57 -31.91 20.23
C GLY A 268 -9.35 -33.21 19.48
N GLY A 269 -10.44 -33.85 19.11
CA GLY A 269 -10.44 -35.04 18.27
C GLY A 269 -11.24 -34.83 17.00
N VAL A 270 -10.92 -35.58 15.94
CA VAL A 270 -11.68 -35.60 14.68
C VAL A 270 -12.19 -37.04 14.44
N GLU A 271 -13.44 -37.14 14.07
CA GLU A 271 -14.03 -38.36 13.56
C GLU A 271 -14.31 -38.16 12.06
N PHE A 272 -13.64 -39.01 11.26
CA PHE A 272 -13.87 -39.07 9.82
C PHE A 272 -15.00 -40.11 9.59
N LYS A 273 -16.10 -39.66 9.01
CA LYS A 273 -17.23 -40.53 8.60
C LYS A 273 -17.19 -40.75 7.11
#